data_df4ac6a7b3c0cdbfa20cb56bb6fccca9
#
_entry.id   df4ac6a7b3c0cdbfa20cb56bb6fccca9
#
_cell.length_a   1.000
_cell.length_b   1.000
_cell.length_c   1.000
_cell.angle_alpha   90.00
_cell.angle_beta   90.00
_cell.angle_gamma   90.00
#
_symmetry.space_group_name_H-M   'P 1'
#
loop_
_entity.id
_entity.type
_entity.pdbx_description
1 polymer ?
#
loop_
_entity_poly.entity_id
_entity_poly.type
_entity_poly.pdbx_seq_one_letter_code
_entity_poly.pdbx_strand_id
1 'polypeptide(L)'
;MDTSVILEFFMSISFPVRGDHIQLDQLLKAVGLVGSGGAAHAMVEAGDVWVDGKVESRKRAKLRPGQQVRFAGEQIVLVAADASGAD
;
A
#
# COMPACT_ATOMS: atom_id res chain seq x y z
N MET A 1 -22.37 -17.16 -1.23
CA MET A 1 -21.25 -16.32 -0.81
C MET A 1 -20.28 -16.13 -1.96
N ASP A 2 -19.78 -14.93 -2.10
CA ASP A 2 -18.91 -14.59 -3.21
C ASP A 2 -17.46 -15.02 -2.93
N THR A 3 -16.95 -15.92 -3.75
CA THR A 3 -15.59 -16.42 -3.59
C THR A 3 -14.55 -15.32 -3.78
N SER A 4 -14.81 -14.36 -4.66
CA SER A 4 -13.86 -13.30 -4.92
C SER A 4 -13.66 -12.40 -3.70
N VAL A 5 -14.69 -12.24 -2.88
CA VAL A 5 -14.56 -11.46 -1.64
C VAL A 5 -13.59 -12.16 -0.69
N ILE A 6 -13.68 -13.48 -0.61
CA ILE A 6 -12.79 -14.25 0.25
C ILE A 6 -11.35 -14.12 -0.23
N LEU A 7 -11.14 -14.20 -1.55
CA LEU A 7 -9.80 -14.08 -2.10
C LEU A 7 -9.20 -12.71 -1.83
N GLU A 8 -10.00 -11.65 -1.98
CA GLU A 8 -9.52 -10.31 -1.69
C GLU A 8 -9.11 -10.18 -0.24
N PHE A 9 -9.88 -10.76 0.65
CA PHE A 9 -9.58 -10.70 2.07
C PHE A 9 -8.23 -11.36 2.40
N PHE A 10 -7.97 -12.50 1.79
CA PHE A 10 -6.71 -13.21 2.03
C PHE A 10 -5.50 -12.47 1.49
N MET A 11 -5.70 -11.59 0.53
CA MET A 11 -4.60 -10.86 -0.09
C MET A 11 -4.43 -9.45 0.49
N SER A 12 -5.04 -9.19 1.62
CA SER A 12 -4.91 -7.90 2.30
C SER A 12 -3.75 -7.91 3.27
N ILE A 13 -3.00 -6.83 3.25
CA ILE A 13 -1.88 -6.60 4.16
C ILE A 13 -2.18 -5.34 4.94
N SER A 14 -2.06 -5.39 6.27
CA SER A 14 -2.15 -4.20 7.10
C SER A 14 -0.76 -3.67 7.35
N PHE A 15 -0.55 -2.38 7.10
CA PHE A 15 0.75 -1.77 7.29
C PHE A 15 0.64 -0.58 8.22
N PRO A 16 1.33 -0.61 9.37
CA PRO A 16 1.28 0.52 10.32
C PRO A 16 2.15 1.67 9.83
N VAL A 17 1.56 2.85 9.74
CA VAL A 17 2.26 4.06 9.34
C VAL A 17 2.73 4.80 10.58
N ARG A 18 4.01 5.05 10.68
CA ARG A 18 4.57 5.82 11.78
C ARG A 18 4.59 7.30 11.37
N GLY A 19 4.07 8.15 12.25
CA GLY A 19 3.97 9.56 11.95
C GLY A 19 2.82 9.86 11.01
N ASP A 20 2.96 10.92 10.22
CA ASP A 20 1.87 11.44 9.42
C ASP A 20 1.63 10.67 8.13
N HIS A 21 2.68 10.10 7.55
CA HIS A 21 2.57 9.49 6.23
C HIS A 21 3.75 8.59 5.95
N ILE A 22 3.61 7.82 4.86
CA ILE A 22 4.72 7.07 4.27
C ILE A 22 4.70 7.34 2.77
N GLN A 23 5.86 7.44 2.15
CA GLN A 23 5.94 7.60 0.70
C GLN A 23 5.61 6.28 0.02
N LEU A 24 4.97 6.37 -1.14
CA LEU A 24 4.51 5.18 -1.86
C LEU A 24 5.66 4.22 -2.17
N ASP A 25 6.79 4.74 -2.67
CA ASP A 25 7.94 3.89 -3.00
C ASP A 25 8.48 3.19 -1.75
N GLN A 26 8.50 3.87 -0.62
CA GLN A 26 8.95 3.26 0.62
C GLN A 26 7.99 2.17 1.11
N LEU A 27 6.70 2.40 0.92
CA LEU A 27 5.70 1.40 1.31
C LEU A 27 5.88 0.11 0.52
N LEU A 28 6.04 0.23 -0.80
CA LEU A 28 6.17 -0.95 -1.65
C LEU A 28 7.42 -1.76 -1.30
N LYS A 29 8.50 -1.10 -0.93
CA LYS A 29 9.70 -1.80 -0.46
C LYS A 29 9.48 -2.43 0.91
N ALA A 30 8.84 -1.70 1.81
CA ALA A 30 8.66 -2.16 3.19
C ALA A 30 7.79 -3.42 3.27
N VAL A 31 6.79 -3.54 2.41
CA VAL A 31 5.94 -4.73 2.40
C VAL A 31 6.55 -5.89 1.61
N GLY A 32 7.70 -5.66 1.00
CA GLY A 32 8.41 -6.75 0.30
C GLY A 32 7.89 -7.09 -1.07
N LEU A 33 7.03 -6.25 -1.65
CA LEU A 33 6.47 -6.52 -2.97
C LEU A 33 7.43 -6.15 -4.09
N VAL A 34 8.41 -5.32 -3.80
CA VAL A 34 9.45 -4.97 -4.76
C VAL A 34 10.81 -5.08 -4.08
N GLY A 35 11.84 -5.36 -4.85
CA GLY A 35 13.17 -5.58 -4.30
C GLY A 35 14.02 -4.33 -4.14
N SER A 36 13.62 -3.22 -4.76
CA SER A 36 14.42 -2.00 -4.73
C SER A 36 13.56 -0.79 -5.00
N GLY A 37 14.10 0.39 -4.71
CA GLY A 37 13.43 1.64 -5.03
C GLY A 37 13.22 1.82 -6.53
N GLY A 38 14.19 1.35 -7.33
CA GLY A 38 14.03 1.43 -8.78
C GLY A 38 12.88 0.58 -9.29
N ALA A 39 12.71 -0.61 -8.73
CA ALA A 39 11.59 -1.47 -9.10
C ALA A 39 10.27 -0.83 -8.69
N ALA A 40 10.22 -0.22 -7.50
CA ALA A 40 9.01 0.47 -7.06
C ALA A 40 8.65 1.62 -8.00
N HIS A 41 9.65 2.40 -8.40
CA HIS A 41 9.42 3.52 -9.32
C HIS A 41 8.90 3.04 -10.67
N ALA A 42 9.47 1.95 -11.18
CA ALA A 42 9.04 1.41 -12.47
C ALA A 42 7.57 0.98 -12.43
N MET A 43 7.15 0.36 -11.34
CA MET A 43 5.76 -0.08 -11.21
C MET A 43 4.80 1.08 -11.13
N VAL A 44 5.17 2.13 -10.40
CA VAL A 44 4.34 3.33 -10.32
C VAL A 44 4.22 4.01 -11.69
N GLU A 45 5.32 4.11 -12.41
CA GLU A 45 5.33 4.72 -13.73
C GLU A 45 4.54 3.91 -14.74
N ALA A 46 4.50 2.60 -14.57
CA ALA A 46 3.74 1.73 -15.48
C ALA A 46 2.23 1.79 -15.23
N GLY A 47 1.80 2.44 -14.14
CA GLY A 47 0.38 2.53 -13.83
C GLY A 47 -0.15 1.29 -13.13
N ASP A 48 0.71 0.51 -12.51
CA ASP A 48 0.32 -0.73 -11.85
C ASP A 48 -0.05 -0.56 -10.39
N VAL A 49 0.03 0.66 -9.88
CA VAL A 49 -0.24 0.93 -8.47
C VAL A 49 -1.48 1.81 -8.34
N TRP A 50 -2.40 1.40 -7.49
CA TRP A 50 -3.66 2.09 -7.27
C TRP A 50 -3.74 2.52 -5.81
N VAL A 51 -4.15 3.75 -5.58
CA VAL A 51 -4.37 4.28 -4.24
C VAL A 51 -5.81 4.73 -4.14
N ASP A 52 -6.54 4.16 -3.20
CA ASP A 52 -7.97 4.45 -2.98
C ASP A 52 -8.77 4.33 -4.28
N GLY A 53 -8.44 3.32 -5.08
CA GLY A 53 -9.18 3.02 -6.30
C GLY A 53 -8.77 3.82 -7.52
N LYS A 54 -7.72 4.63 -7.42
CA LYS A 54 -7.22 5.44 -8.55
C LYS A 54 -5.76 5.13 -8.81
N VAL A 55 -5.38 5.11 -10.08
CA VAL A 55 -3.98 4.92 -10.44
C VAL A 55 -3.16 6.08 -9.87
N GLU A 56 -2.09 5.74 -9.17
CA GLU A 56 -1.18 6.74 -8.63
C GLU A 56 0.09 6.76 -9.46
N SER A 57 0.40 7.91 -10.05
CA SER A 57 1.57 8.04 -10.90
C SER A 57 2.75 8.71 -10.19
N ARG A 58 2.55 9.16 -8.97
CA ARG A 58 3.61 9.83 -8.21
C ARG A 58 4.30 8.83 -7.30
N LYS A 59 5.54 8.50 -7.62
CA LYS A 59 6.28 7.49 -6.86
C LYS A 59 6.57 7.90 -5.41
N ARG A 60 6.55 9.19 -5.12
CA ARG A 60 6.77 9.71 -3.78
C ARG A 60 5.49 10.28 -3.17
N ALA A 61 4.34 9.81 -3.64
CA ALA A 61 3.08 10.24 -3.06
C ALA A 61 3.06 9.96 -1.56
N LYS A 62 2.57 10.91 -0.80
CA LYS A 62 2.45 10.77 0.65
C LYS A 62 1.16 10.06 0.98
N LEU A 63 1.27 8.89 1.58
CA LEU A 63 0.12 8.06 1.93
C LEU A 63 -0.10 8.11 3.43
N ARG A 64 -1.35 8.20 3.83
CA ARG A 64 -1.71 8.37 5.24
C ARG A 64 -2.52 7.18 5.75
N PRO A 65 -2.57 6.99 7.06
CA PRO A 65 -3.44 5.96 7.63
C PRO A 65 -4.87 6.13 7.13
N GLY A 66 -5.53 5.02 6.83
CA GLY A 66 -6.86 5.01 6.28
C GLY A 66 -6.91 4.85 4.78
N GLN A 67 -5.80 5.03 4.09
CA GLN A 67 -5.74 4.83 2.65
C GLN A 67 -5.44 3.37 2.33
N GLN A 68 -5.78 2.97 1.11
CA GLN A 68 -5.56 1.61 0.63
C GLN A 68 -4.77 1.65 -0.66
N VAL A 69 -3.82 0.73 -0.79
CA VAL A 69 -2.98 0.64 -1.97
C VAL A 69 -3.18 -0.74 -2.58
N ARG A 70 -3.36 -0.79 -3.89
CA ARG A 70 -3.44 -2.05 -4.62
C ARG A 70 -2.26 -2.16 -5.56
N PHE A 71 -1.63 -3.32 -5.52
CA PHE A 71 -0.47 -3.55 -6.35
C PHE A 71 -0.23 -5.06 -6.47
N ALA A 72 -0.05 -5.54 -7.69
CA ALA A 72 0.32 -6.93 -7.96
C ALA A 72 -0.65 -7.94 -7.35
N GLY A 73 -1.94 -7.62 -7.32
CA GLY A 73 -2.96 -8.50 -6.76
C GLY A 73 -3.05 -8.44 -5.24
N GLU A 74 -2.22 -7.62 -4.61
CA GLU A 74 -2.24 -7.44 -3.15
C GLU A 74 -2.96 -6.15 -2.80
N GLN A 75 -3.57 -6.14 -1.63
CA GLN A 75 -4.17 -4.92 -1.11
C GLN A 75 -3.49 -4.58 0.21
N ILE A 76 -3.01 -3.34 0.31
CA ILE A 76 -2.32 -2.86 1.51
C ILE A 76 -3.21 -1.83 2.16
N VAL A 77 -3.60 -2.08 3.40
CA VAL A 77 -4.41 -1.15 4.17
C VAL A 77 -3.50 -0.42 5.15
N LEU A 78 -3.46 0.89 5.06
CA LEU A 78 -2.62 1.68 5.94
C LEU A 78 -3.35 1.99 7.23
N VAL A 79 -2.71 1.69 8.34
CA VAL A 79 -3.29 1.92 9.67
C VAL A 79 -2.33 2.79 10.46
N ALA A 80 -2.87 3.50 11.44
CA ALA A 80 -2.04 4.35 12.29
C ALA A 80 -1.31 3.50 13.31
N ALA A 81 0.03 3.54 13.28
CA ALA A 81 0.82 2.79 14.24
C ALA A 81 0.57 3.29 15.66
N ASP A 82 0.41 4.60 15.80
CA ASP A 82 0.23 5.21 17.12
C ASP A 82 -1.07 4.79 17.77
N ALA A 83 -2.10 4.51 16.98
CA ALA A 83 -3.40 4.14 17.53
C ALA A 83 -3.33 2.83 18.29
N SER A 84 -2.54 1.88 17.80
CA SER A 84 -2.41 0.60 18.49
C SER A 84 -1.49 0.69 19.71
N GLY A 85 -0.62 1.68 19.74
CA GLY A 85 0.29 1.87 20.86
C GLY A 85 -0.26 2.74 21.95
N ALA A 86 -1.40 3.37 21.74
CA ALA A 86 -1.95 4.33 22.68
C ALA A 86 -2.57 3.69 23.90
N ASP A 87 -2.77 2.43 23.90
CA ASP A 87 -3.44 1.72 25.00
C ASP A 87 -2.57 1.43 26.19
#